data_f797229e4588a26e27a593633b165a10
#
_entry.id   f797229e4588a26e27a593633b165a10
#
_cell.length_a   1.000
_cell.length_b   1.000
_cell.length_c   1.000
_cell.angle_alpha   90.00
_cell.angle_beta   90.00
_cell.angle_gamma   90.00
#
_symmetry.space_group_name_H-M   'P 1'
#
loop_
_entity.id
_entity.type
_entity.pdbx_description
1 polymer ?
#
loop_
_entity_poly.entity_id
_entity_poly.type
_entity_poly.pdbx_seq_one_letter_code
_entity_poly.pdbx_strand_id
1 'polypeptide(L)'
;FDSRVNYIVGDNNIGKSNFLTLLKFITHGYGFKENDFLEPDKPIRVQITLSSEDDGLKDTAHLELRQHVQQVVPRLYNLDNGEELPLEYTRCLFYIDFALDEVPRKMISEEDIAKTISIFEGYLSGGPEVIEEVENLLNQKGFHLSLPTEDARKATLVLFNEIFRSIAIGTSYDSTMKLMIAVGVSLLIKMIRKKESRAISFENMIVTDSRGRRFLPVTVSIDEPELHLHPYLQRAMLAFCRSILNNEEPFFLKLVQTILGVDGLRGQLFVVTHSTDSLVNDYRQIIRIYWDDRKKVQAACGASFHFDREIEKHLIMHFPEVKEALYSKCTILVEGETEYGSFGYFAKTLGVNFDYHGICLINARGESSISKIAQLVRRFHIPAVCLYDRDVMGTARQSPYVFFTDFICYEMDVVKSCLAHRGRKALDQVIGDMEDAGDAVNTSLIKKAGAKLGLPKGYYPPVKLKNINPRNREALEFYYFAWLYGNKGVIIGRTLGKSLGKELIPPAFARVIQAAVRLSCGSSEK
;
A
#
# COMPACT_ATOMS: atom_id res chain seq x y z
N PHE A 1 -11.13 -9.85 4.51
CA PHE A 1 -10.25 -9.88 3.33
C PHE A 1 -11.02 -9.43 2.10
N ASP A 2 -10.32 -8.77 1.16
CA ASP A 2 -10.84 -8.57 -0.20
C ASP A 2 -10.89 -9.93 -0.91
N SER A 3 -11.90 -10.14 -1.74
CA SER A 3 -12.10 -11.44 -2.43
C SER A 3 -11.05 -11.75 -3.49
N ARG A 4 -10.26 -10.76 -3.92
CA ARG A 4 -9.30 -10.92 -5.04
C ARG A 4 -7.87 -10.70 -4.62
N VAL A 5 -7.55 -9.55 -3.99
CA VAL A 5 -6.17 -9.18 -3.64
C VAL A 5 -6.10 -8.57 -2.26
N ASN A 6 -5.11 -8.99 -1.48
CA ASN A 6 -4.86 -8.49 -0.13
C ASN A 6 -3.38 -8.15 0.02
N TYR A 7 -3.08 -6.88 0.27
CA TYR A 7 -1.73 -6.40 0.57
C TYR A 7 -1.54 -6.28 2.07
N ILE A 8 -0.61 -7.06 2.59
CA ILE A 8 -0.30 -7.11 4.02
C ILE A 8 0.89 -6.20 4.30
N VAL A 9 0.65 -5.17 5.08
CA VAL A 9 1.63 -4.15 5.46
C VAL A 9 1.76 -4.06 6.99
N GLY A 10 2.77 -3.38 7.48
CA GLY A 10 3.03 -3.20 8.92
C GLY A 10 4.52 -3.16 9.21
N ASP A 11 4.87 -2.97 10.48
CA ASP A 11 6.25 -2.86 10.94
C ASP A 11 7.09 -4.11 10.62
N ASN A 12 8.42 -3.93 10.61
CA ASN A 12 9.33 -5.06 10.46
C ASN A 12 9.19 -6.03 11.66
N ASN A 13 9.32 -7.32 11.40
CA ASN A 13 9.25 -8.39 12.40
C ASN A 13 7.93 -8.50 13.17
N ILE A 14 6.85 -7.87 12.69
CA ILE A 14 5.52 -7.96 13.32
C ILE A 14 4.80 -9.29 13.06
N GLY A 15 5.32 -10.12 12.16
CA GLY A 15 4.73 -11.42 11.83
C GLY A 15 3.96 -11.46 10.51
N LYS A 16 4.21 -10.54 9.56
CA LYS A 16 3.56 -10.56 8.25
C LYS A 16 3.78 -11.89 7.51
N SER A 17 5.02 -12.35 7.39
CA SER A 17 5.35 -13.65 6.77
C SER A 17 4.82 -14.82 7.60
N ASN A 18 4.69 -14.68 8.93
CA ASN A 18 4.04 -15.69 9.78
C ASN A 18 2.55 -15.88 9.41
N PHE A 19 1.88 -14.82 8.96
CA PHE A 19 0.51 -14.93 8.47
C PHE A 19 0.44 -15.80 7.20
N LEU A 20 1.38 -15.66 6.26
CA LEU A 20 1.46 -16.53 5.08
C LEU A 20 1.76 -17.98 5.49
N THR A 21 2.62 -18.17 6.48
CA THR A 21 2.90 -19.50 7.05
C THR A 21 1.64 -20.10 7.70
N LEU A 22 0.83 -19.30 8.39
CA LEU A 22 -0.45 -19.73 8.94
C LEU A 22 -1.42 -20.18 7.83
N LEU A 23 -1.54 -19.43 6.75
CA LEU A 23 -2.36 -19.85 5.59
C LEU A 23 -1.89 -21.18 5.02
N LYS A 24 -0.58 -21.41 4.96
CA LYS A 24 0.00 -22.68 4.54
C LYS A 24 -0.36 -23.81 5.50
N PHE A 25 -0.31 -23.61 6.81
CA PHE A 25 -0.68 -24.63 7.80
C PHE A 25 -2.16 -24.99 7.68
N ILE A 26 -3.04 -23.99 7.58
CA ILE A 26 -4.49 -24.19 7.43
C ILE A 26 -4.78 -25.05 6.18
N THR A 27 -4.19 -24.70 5.04
CA THR A 27 -4.51 -25.33 3.75
C THR A 27 -3.84 -26.69 3.55
N HIS A 28 -2.73 -26.99 4.23
CA HIS A 28 -2.05 -28.29 4.15
C HIS A 28 -2.42 -29.24 5.29
N GLY A 29 -3.06 -28.76 6.34
CA GLY A 29 -3.39 -29.53 7.53
C GLY A 29 -2.16 -29.94 8.34
N TYR A 30 -1.06 -29.17 8.27
CA TYR A 30 0.09 -29.39 9.13
C TYR A 30 -0.24 -28.99 10.56
N GLY A 31 0.32 -29.70 11.53
CA GLY A 31 0.23 -29.34 12.93
C GLY A 31 1.19 -28.21 13.30
N PHE A 32 0.80 -27.43 14.30
CA PHE A 32 1.67 -26.46 14.95
C PHE A 32 2.71 -27.18 15.80
N LYS A 33 3.94 -26.67 15.82
CA LYS A 33 5.03 -27.20 16.63
C LYS A 33 4.99 -26.64 18.05
N GLU A 34 5.67 -27.26 18.98
CA GLU A 34 5.75 -26.81 20.37
C GLU A 34 6.15 -25.34 20.51
N ASN A 35 7.09 -24.87 19.71
CA ASN A 35 7.54 -23.47 19.69
C ASN A 35 6.51 -22.47 19.16
N ASP A 36 5.43 -22.92 18.53
CA ASP A 36 4.36 -22.05 18.04
C ASP A 36 3.34 -21.71 19.16
N PHE A 37 3.40 -22.44 20.30
CA PHE A 37 2.53 -22.22 21.45
C PHE A 37 3.10 -21.15 22.38
N LEU A 38 2.44 -19.98 22.44
CA LEU A 38 2.82 -18.92 23.38
C LEU A 38 2.57 -19.33 24.84
N GLU A 39 1.49 -20.04 25.09
CA GLU A 39 1.07 -20.59 26.39
C GLU A 39 0.80 -22.09 26.19
N PRO A 40 1.73 -22.99 26.64
CA PRO A 40 1.62 -24.44 26.40
C PRO A 40 0.33 -25.07 26.97
N ASP A 41 -0.23 -24.46 28.02
CA ASP A 41 -1.47 -24.93 28.65
C ASP A 41 -2.73 -24.54 27.86
N LYS A 42 -2.61 -23.65 26.89
CA LYS A 42 -3.73 -23.21 26.07
C LYS A 42 -3.62 -23.70 24.63
N PRO A 43 -4.74 -24.11 24.01
CA PRO A 43 -4.71 -24.50 22.61
C PRO A 43 -4.50 -23.30 21.69
N ILE A 44 -3.81 -23.52 20.59
CA ILE A 44 -3.86 -22.61 19.43
C ILE A 44 -5.26 -22.76 18.82
N ARG A 45 -5.94 -21.63 18.58
CA ARG A 45 -7.25 -21.57 17.94
C ARG A 45 -7.18 -20.63 16.73
N VAL A 46 -7.58 -21.14 15.59
CA VAL A 46 -7.64 -20.36 14.35
C VAL A 46 -9.07 -20.39 13.84
N GLN A 47 -9.75 -19.26 13.92
CA GLN A 47 -11.11 -19.11 13.38
C GLN A 47 -11.03 -18.68 11.92
N ILE A 48 -11.77 -19.37 11.07
CA ILE A 48 -11.74 -19.22 9.62
C ILE A 48 -13.20 -19.04 9.17
N THR A 49 -13.44 -17.97 8.44
CA THR A 49 -14.71 -17.79 7.72
C THR A 49 -14.45 -17.97 6.23
N LEU A 50 -15.00 -19.01 5.65
CA LEU A 50 -15.01 -19.24 4.23
C LEU A 50 -16.32 -18.70 3.66
N SER A 51 -16.27 -17.93 2.61
CA SER A 51 -17.46 -17.47 1.90
C SER A 51 -17.34 -17.76 0.42
N SER A 52 -18.38 -18.29 -0.17
CA SER A 52 -18.57 -18.42 -1.61
C SER A 52 -19.75 -17.57 -2.01
N GLU A 53 -19.62 -16.84 -3.11
CA GLU A 53 -20.71 -16.06 -3.70
C GLU A 53 -20.93 -16.58 -5.11
N ASP A 54 -22.13 -17.09 -5.37
CA ASP A 54 -22.54 -17.58 -6.67
C ASP A 54 -23.94 -17.06 -6.99
N ASP A 55 -24.10 -16.41 -8.14
CA ASP A 55 -25.36 -15.82 -8.63
C ASP A 55 -26.14 -15.01 -7.56
N GLY A 56 -25.40 -14.28 -6.69
CA GLY A 56 -25.99 -13.46 -5.61
C GLY A 56 -26.37 -14.23 -4.35
N LEU A 57 -26.17 -15.54 -4.31
CA LEU A 57 -26.29 -16.35 -3.09
C LEU A 57 -24.91 -16.44 -2.43
N LYS A 58 -24.85 -15.95 -1.19
CA LYS A 58 -23.65 -16.04 -0.36
C LYS A 58 -23.78 -17.21 0.60
N ASP A 59 -22.95 -18.22 0.40
CA ASP A 59 -22.77 -19.31 1.35
C ASP A 59 -21.55 -19.03 2.24
N THR A 60 -21.69 -19.28 3.53
CA THR A 60 -20.66 -18.95 4.52
C THR A 60 -20.50 -20.09 5.51
N ALA A 61 -19.28 -20.56 5.69
CA ALA A 61 -18.91 -21.56 6.70
C ALA A 61 -18.00 -20.94 7.76
N HIS A 62 -18.36 -21.11 9.03
CA HIS A 62 -17.57 -20.66 10.17
C HIS A 62 -16.87 -21.85 10.81
N LEU A 63 -15.54 -21.86 10.73
CA LEU A 63 -14.70 -22.98 11.13
C LEU A 63 -13.71 -22.58 12.23
N GLU A 64 -13.33 -23.51 13.09
CA GLU A 64 -12.25 -23.33 14.07
C GLU A 64 -11.27 -24.50 13.97
N LEU A 65 -10.00 -24.23 13.65
CA LEU A 65 -8.90 -25.15 13.87
C LEU A 65 -8.44 -24.99 15.33
N ARG A 66 -8.32 -26.14 16.05
CA ARG A 66 -7.87 -26.16 17.44
C ARG A 66 -6.81 -27.24 17.63
N GLN A 67 -5.68 -26.87 18.23
CA GLN A 67 -4.61 -27.82 18.56
C GLN A 67 -4.07 -27.55 19.96
N HIS A 68 -3.98 -28.59 20.78
CA HIS A 68 -3.22 -28.60 22.03
C HIS A 68 -1.77 -29.04 21.78
N VAL A 69 -0.85 -28.65 22.64
CA VAL A 69 0.59 -28.93 22.50
C VAL A 69 0.90 -30.43 22.38
N GLN A 70 0.09 -31.29 23.01
CA GLN A 70 0.25 -32.75 22.95
C GLN A 70 -0.27 -33.38 21.65
N GLN A 71 -0.95 -32.61 20.81
CA GLN A 71 -1.54 -33.10 19.56
C GLN A 71 -0.58 -32.87 18.40
N VAL A 72 -0.44 -33.85 17.52
CA VAL A 72 0.42 -33.76 16.32
C VAL A 72 -0.24 -32.94 15.22
N VAL A 73 -1.58 -33.00 15.12
CA VAL A 73 -2.37 -32.30 14.11
C VAL A 73 -3.54 -31.56 14.77
N PRO A 74 -3.97 -30.44 14.20
CA PRO A 74 -5.16 -29.74 14.70
C PRO A 74 -6.43 -30.54 14.44
N ARG A 75 -7.49 -30.22 15.20
CA ARG A 75 -8.86 -30.66 14.93
C ARG A 75 -9.65 -29.51 14.35
N LEU A 76 -10.56 -29.82 13.44
CA LEU A 76 -11.44 -28.84 12.79
C LEU A 76 -12.85 -28.96 13.34
N TYR A 77 -13.45 -27.82 13.68
CA TYR A 77 -14.82 -27.75 14.17
C TYR A 77 -15.65 -26.76 13.33
N ASN A 78 -16.90 -27.10 13.09
CA ASN A 78 -17.89 -26.16 12.60
C ASN A 78 -18.38 -25.34 13.81
N LEU A 79 -18.25 -24.01 13.76
CA LEU A 79 -18.65 -23.13 14.87
C LEU A 79 -20.16 -22.94 14.97
N ASP A 80 -20.91 -23.20 13.90
CA ASP A 80 -22.36 -22.99 13.88
C ASP A 80 -23.12 -24.11 14.63
N ASN A 81 -22.60 -25.35 14.58
CA ASN A 81 -23.22 -26.52 15.21
C ASN A 81 -22.33 -27.25 16.23
N GLY A 82 -21.04 -26.87 16.32
CA GLY A 82 -20.06 -27.50 17.21
C GLY A 82 -19.56 -28.86 16.77
N GLU A 83 -19.88 -29.32 15.58
CA GLU A 83 -19.50 -30.63 15.04
C GLU A 83 -18.02 -30.67 14.66
N GLU A 84 -17.33 -31.77 14.98
CA GLU A 84 -15.96 -32.03 14.52
C GLU A 84 -16.00 -32.47 13.05
N LEU A 85 -15.30 -31.73 12.19
CA LEU A 85 -15.20 -32.00 10.76
C LEU A 85 -13.88 -32.69 10.41
N PRO A 86 -13.86 -33.48 9.34
CA PRO A 86 -12.60 -33.98 8.78
C PRO A 86 -11.65 -32.84 8.42
N LEU A 87 -10.37 -32.99 8.76
CA LEU A 87 -9.36 -31.95 8.48
C LEU A 87 -9.19 -31.70 6.96
N GLU A 88 -9.54 -32.68 6.15
CA GLU A 88 -9.60 -32.58 4.69
C GLU A 88 -10.47 -31.43 4.18
N TYR A 89 -11.43 -30.99 4.99
CA TYR A 89 -12.32 -29.90 4.61
C TYR A 89 -11.58 -28.56 4.39
N THR A 90 -10.48 -28.30 5.14
CA THR A 90 -9.63 -27.11 4.91
C THR A 90 -8.67 -27.29 3.74
N ARG A 91 -8.43 -28.53 3.32
CA ARG A 91 -7.56 -28.84 2.19
C ARG A 91 -8.23 -28.62 0.83
N CYS A 92 -9.52 -28.27 0.80
CA CYS A 92 -10.22 -27.85 -0.42
C CYS A 92 -9.66 -26.54 -1.01
N LEU A 93 -8.91 -25.75 -0.23
CA LEU A 93 -8.23 -24.55 -0.72
C LEU A 93 -6.89 -24.93 -1.35
N PHE A 94 -6.72 -24.57 -2.61
CA PHE A 94 -5.51 -24.81 -3.37
C PHE A 94 -4.51 -23.68 -3.13
N TYR A 95 -3.62 -23.84 -2.15
CA TYR A 95 -2.67 -22.81 -1.76
C TYR A 95 -1.33 -22.96 -2.47
N ILE A 96 -0.81 -21.86 -3.01
CA ILE A 96 0.49 -21.78 -3.69
C ILE A 96 1.32 -20.69 -3.03
N ASP A 97 2.45 -21.09 -2.49
CA ASP A 97 3.51 -20.20 -2.05
C ASP A 97 4.40 -19.88 -3.25
N PHE A 98 4.41 -18.62 -3.68
CA PHE A 98 5.09 -18.19 -4.89
C PHE A 98 6.22 -17.24 -4.57
N ALA A 99 7.45 -17.73 -4.60
CA ALA A 99 8.66 -16.93 -4.44
C ALA A 99 9.17 -16.47 -5.80
N LEU A 100 9.38 -15.16 -5.94
CA LEU A 100 9.78 -14.55 -7.21
C LEU A 100 11.27 -14.64 -7.52
N ASP A 101 12.08 -14.78 -6.50
CA ASP A 101 13.51 -15.03 -6.62
C ASP A 101 13.81 -16.40 -7.28
N GLU A 102 12.84 -17.28 -7.28
CA GLU A 102 12.90 -18.57 -7.98
C GLU A 102 12.64 -18.44 -9.50
N VAL A 103 12.01 -17.33 -9.96
CA VAL A 103 11.53 -17.20 -11.35
C VAL A 103 12.62 -17.13 -12.42
N PRO A 104 13.80 -16.53 -12.26
CA PRO A 104 14.80 -16.53 -13.33
C PRO A 104 16.06 -17.38 -13.13
N ARG A 105 16.40 -17.81 -11.91
CA ARG A 105 17.74 -18.35 -11.61
C ARG A 105 17.83 -19.75 -11.05
N LYS A 106 16.77 -20.28 -10.43
CA LYS A 106 16.76 -21.60 -9.78
C LYS A 106 15.60 -22.47 -10.25
N MET A 107 14.94 -22.04 -11.31
CA MET A 107 13.60 -22.47 -11.57
C MET A 107 13.43 -23.91 -11.86
N ILE A 108 14.39 -24.64 -12.24
CA ILE A 108 13.95 -25.91 -12.79
C ILE A 108 15.14 -26.86 -12.70
N SER A 109 15.01 -27.90 -11.87
CA SER A 109 15.82 -29.08 -12.04
C SER A 109 15.63 -29.65 -13.46
N GLU A 110 16.60 -30.38 -13.99
CA GLU A 110 16.45 -31.00 -15.30
C GLU A 110 15.19 -31.87 -15.40
N GLU A 111 14.80 -32.50 -14.29
CA GLU A 111 13.58 -33.31 -14.17
C GLU A 111 12.32 -32.44 -14.31
N ASP A 112 12.30 -31.25 -13.73
CA ASP A 112 11.18 -30.31 -13.81
C ASP A 112 11.03 -29.71 -15.21
N ILE A 113 12.15 -29.45 -15.89
CA ILE A 113 12.15 -29.03 -17.30
C ILE A 113 11.54 -30.11 -18.17
N ALA A 114 12.02 -31.34 -18.04
CA ALA A 114 11.53 -32.48 -18.81
C ALA A 114 10.03 -32.69 -18.61
N LYS A 115 9.56 -32.60 -17.37
CA LYS A 115 8.15 -32.76 -17.01
C LYS A 115 7.28 -31.63 -17.55
N THR A 116 7.75 -30.39 -17.46
CA THR A 116 7.04 -29.23 -18.00
C THR A 116 6.98 -29.26 -19.52
N ILE A 117 8.09 -29.62 -20.18
CA ILE A 117 8.13 -29.83 -21.63
C ILE A 117 7.10 -30.90 -22.03
N SER A 118 7.05 -32.04 -21.32
CA SER A 118 6.10 -33.12 -21.60
C SER A 118 4.63 -32.65 -21.48
N ILE A 119 4.33 -31.80 -20.50
CA ILE A 119 2.97 -31.27 -20.32
C ILE A 119 2.59 -30.30 -21.46
N PHE A 120 3.50 -29.40 -21.83
CA PHE A 120 3.28 -28.48 -22.96
C PHE A 120 3.27 -29.22 -24.30
N GLU A 121 4.09 -30.24 -24.47
CA GLU A 121 4.07 -31.12 -25.63
C GLU A 121 2.70 -31.83 -25.75
N GLY A 122 2.17 -32.38 -24.65
CA GLY A 122 0.82 -32.93 -24.60
C GLY A 122 -0.26 -31.91 -24.97
N TYR A 123 -0.13 -30.68 -24.54
CA TYR A 123 -1.04 -29.59 -24.90
C TYR A 123 -0.96 -29.25 -26.39
N LEU A 124 0.24 -29.02 -26.92
CA LEU A 124 0.45 -28.69 -28.32
C LEU A 124 0.16 -29.87 -29.29
N SER A 125 0.13 -31.09 -28.77
CA SER A 125 -0.25 -32.30 -29.57
C SER A 125 -1.72 -32.35 -29.93
N GLY A 126 -2.53 -31.38 -29.48
CA GLY A 126 -3.93 -31.23 -29.92
C GLY A 126 -4.09 -30.85 -31.39
N GLY A 127 -2.99 -30.59 -32.11
CA GLY A 127 -2.96 -30.39 -33.55
C GLY A 127 -2.36 -29.05 -34.00
N PRO A 128 -2.17 -28.86 -35.31
CA PRO A 128 -1.60 -27.62 -35.86
C PRO A 128 -2.35 -26.35 -35.45
N GLU A 129 -3.68 -26.42 -35.37
CA GLU A 129 -4.54 -25.30 -35.01
C GLU A 129 -4.25 -24.78 -33.56
N VAL A 130 -3.94 -25.70 -32.65
CA VAL A 130 -3.57 -25.35 -31.26
C VAL A 130 -2.24 -24.64 -31.22
N ILE A 131 -1.27 -25.08 -32.02
CA ILE A 131 0.06 -24.47 -32.12
C ILE A 131 -0.06 -23.06 -32.72
N GLU A 132 -0.83 -22.89 -33.78
CA GLU A 132 -1.09 -21.59 -34.40
C GLU A 132 -1.83 -20.63 -33.42
N GLU A 133 -2.81 -21.13 -32.66
CA GLU A 133 -3.51 -20.34 -31.64
C GLU A 133 -2.53 -19.81 -30.59
N VAL A 134 -1.65 -20.66 -30.06
CA VAL A 134 -0.61 -20.27 -29.08
C VAL A 134 0.37 -19.27 -29.67
N GLU A 135 0.84 -19.52 -30.88
CA GLU A 135 1.73 -18.60 -31.60
C GLU A 135 1.08 -17.22 -31.75
N ASN A 136 -0.15 -17.16 -32.21
CA ASN A 136 -0.89 -15.90 -32.41
C ASN A 136 -1.11 -15.16 -31.09
N LEU A 137 -1.52 -15.85 -30.01
CA LEU A 137 -1.71 -15.25 -28.70
C LEU A 137 -0.44 -14.64 -28.13
N LEU A 138 0.71 -15.30 -28.31
CA LEU A 138 2.00 -14.81 -27.85
C LEU A 138 2.56 -13.69 -28.74
N ASN A 139 2.36 -13.79 -30.07
CA ASN A 139 2.78 -12.75 -31.00
C ASN A 139 1.98 -11.44 -30.80
N GLN A 140 0.71 -11.51 -30.42
CA GLN A 140 -0.06 -10.32 -29.97
C GLN A 140 0.53 -9.67 -28.73
N LYS A 141 1.30 -10.40 -27.93
CA LYS A 141 2.02 -9.90 -26.74
C LYS A 141 3.48 -9.50 -27.02
N GLY A 142 3.88 -9.38 -28.28
CA GLY A 142 5.21 -8.93 -28.71
C GLY A 142 6.27 -10.03 -28.80
N PHE A 143 5.87 -11.31 -28.75
CA PHE A 143 6.77 -12.40 -29.09
C PHE A 143 6.81 -12.55 -30.62
N HIS A 144 7.94 -12.57 -31.23
CA HIS A 144 8.07 -12.84 -32.66
C HIS A 144 8.36 -14.34 -32.89
N LEU A 145 7.39 -15.18 -32.46
CA LEU A 145 7.50 -16.63 -32.55
C LEU A 145 7.08 -17.14 -33.93
N SER A 146 7.77 -18.16 -34.38
CA SER A 146 7.34 -19.04 -35.46
C SER A 146 7.47 -20.48 -34.96
N LEU A 147 6.35 -21.10 -34.64
CA LEU A 147 6.30 -22.44 -34.08
C LEU A 147 6.12 -23.47 -35.19
N PRO A 148 6.90 -24.58 -35.19
CA PRO A 148 6.69 -25.66 -36.12
C PRO A 148 5.35 -26.37 -35.85
N THR A 149 4.37 -26.20 -36.73
CA THR A 149 3.00 -26.71 -36.55
C THR A 149 2.88 -28.23 -36.72
N GLU A 150 3.87 -28.85 -37.38
CA GLU A 150 3.88 -30.31 -37.64
C GLU A 150 4.51 -31.15 -36.52
N ASP A 151 5.20 -30.50 -35.56
CA ASP A 151 5.96 -31.18 -34.51
C ASP A 151 5.76 -30.50 -33.16
N ALA A 152 4.83 -30.98 -32.35
CA ALA A 152 4.49 -30.46 -31.04
C ALA A 152 5.69 -30.39 -30.09
N ARG A 153 6.62 -31.37 -30.17
CA ARG A 153 7.83 -31.39 -29.35
C ARG A 153 8.78 -30.28 -29.73
N LYS A 154 9.02 -30.05 -31.02
CA LYS A 154 9.83 -28.93 -31.49
C LYS A 154 9.17 -27.61 -31.18
N ALA A 155 7.84 -27.47 -31.38
CA ALA A 155 7.10 -26.28 -30.98
C ALA A 155 7.25 -25.97 -29.50
N THR A 156 7.12 -26.97 -28.63
CA THR A 156 7.34 -26.83 -27.18
C THR A 156 8.76 -26.36 -26.85
N LEU A 157 9.76 -26.95 -27.49
CA LEU A 157 11.17 -26.57 -27.24
C LEU A 157 11.47 -25.15 -27.70
N VAL A 158 10.93 -24.72 -28.84
CA VAL A 158 11.05 -23.33 -29.34
C VAL A 158 10.36 -22.38 -28.37
N LEU A 159 9.14 -22.67 -27.99
CA LEU A 159 8.36 -21.88 -27.03
C LEU A 159 9.09 -21.73 -25.69
N PHE A 160 9.58 -22.84 -25.15
CA PHE A 160 10.30 -22.85 -23.88
C PHE A 160 11.60 -22.04 -23.93
N ASN A 161 12.38 -22.21 -24.99
CA ASN A 161 13.61 -21.46 -25.20
C ASN A 161 13.34 -19.97 -25.31
N GLU A 162 12.30 -19.56 -26.03
CA GLU A 162 11.97 -18.15 -26.20
C GLU A 162 11.48 -17.51 -24.90
N ILE A 163 10.63 -18.21 -24.14
CA ILE A 163 10.13 -17.71 -22.86
C ILE A 163 11.25 -17.61 -21.81
N PHE A 164 12.08 -18.65 -21.66
CA PHE A 164 13.03 -18.75 -20.54
C PHE A 164 14.45 -18.24 -20.84
N ARG A 165 14.95 -18.33 -22.08
CA ARG A 165 16.26 -17.78 -22.44
C ARG A 165 16.26 -16.25 -22.54
N SER A 166 15.15 -15.66 -22.92
CA SER A 166 15.06 -14.21 -23.13
C SER A 166 14.93 -13.40 -21.85
N ILE A 167 14.69 -14.02 -20.69
CA ILE A 167 14.53 -13.31 -19.41
C ILE A 167 15.84 -12.61 -18.97
N ALA A 168 16.99 -13.09 -19.44
CA ALA A 168 18.31 -12.59 -19.02
C ALA A 168 18.73 -11.28 -19.68
N ILE A 169 18.05 -10.78 -20.70
CA ILE A 169 18.53 -9.70 -21.55
C ILE A 169 17.43 -8.63 -21.76
N GLY A 170 17.54 -7.51 -21.06
CA GLY A 170 17.01 -6.24 -21.53
C GLY A 170 15.91 -5.56 -20.74
N THR A 171 15.92 -4.24 -20.82
CA THR A 171 14.98 -3.27 -20.22
C THR A 171 13.86 -2.84 -21.19
N SER A 172 13.63 -3.56 -22.28
CA SER A 172 12.62 -3.24 -23.29
C SER A 172 11.23 -3.77 -22.90
N TYR A 173 10.18 -3.25 -23.54
CA TYR A 173 8.79 -3.73 -23.38
C TYR A 173 8.69 -5.24 -23.63
N ASP A 174 9.36 -5.75 -24.65
CA ASP A 174 9.36 -7.18 -25.00
C ASP A 174 9.94 -8.05 -23.87
N SER A 175 11.00 -7.60 -23.21
CA SER A 175 11.60 -8.31 -22.09
C SER A 175 10.67 -8.33 -20.87
N THR A 176 9.90 -7.25 -20.64
CA THR A 176 8.88 -7.21 -19.60
C THR A 176 7.78 -8.22 -19.86
N MET A 177 7.27 -8.30 -21.09
CA MET A 177 6.24 -9.27 -21.45
C MET A 177 6.74 -10.71 -21.33
N LYS A 178 7.97 -10.98 -21.76
CA LYS A 178 8.59 -12.31 -21.60
C LYS A 178 8.72 -12.71 -20.12
N LEU A 179 9.10 -11.77 -19.25
CA LEU A 179 9.12 -11.98 -17.81
C LEU A 179 7.72 -12.30 -17.27
N MET A 180 6.68 -11.56 -17.69
CA MET A 180 5.31 -11.82 -17.26
C MET A 180 4.84 -13.22 -17.65
N ILE A 181 5.10 -13.63 -18.89
CA ILE A 181 4.76 -14.99 -19.35
C ILE A 181 5.53 -16.05 -18.55
N ALA A 182 6.81 -15.84 -18.28
CA ALA A 182 7.59 -16.76 -17.45
C ALA A 182 7.05 -16.87 -16.02
N VAL A 183 6.64 -15.77 -15.41
CA VAL A 183 5.96 -15.75 -14.10
C VAL A 183 4.69 -16.58 -14.15
N GLY A 184 3.85 -16.37 -15.15
CA GLY A 184 2.60 -17.13 -15.31
C GLY A 184 2.83 -18.62 -15.53
N VAL A 185 3.80 -18.99 -16.38
CA VAL A 185 4.19 -20.40 -16.59
C VAL A 185 4.70 -21.02 -15.30
N SER A 186 5.48 -20.29 -14.53
CA SER A 186 5.97 -20.75 -13.23
C SER A 186 4.86 -21.01 -12.23
N LEU A 187 3.89 -20.11 -12.19
CA LEU A 187 2.69 -20.28 -11.37
C LEU A 187 1.91 -21.53 -11.79
N LEU A 188 1.73 -21.73 -13.09
CA LEU A 188 1.05 -22.92 -13.64
C LEU A 188 1.80 -24.21 -13.29
N ILE A 189 3.14 -24.23 -13.41
CA ILE A 189 3.97 -25.38 -13.03
C ILE A 189 3.76 -25.73 -11.56
N LYS A 190 3.75 -24.73 -10.66
CA LYS A 190 3.46 -24.97 -9.24
C LYS A 190 2.06 -25.54 -9.03
N MET A 191 1.07 -25.08 -9.80
CA MET A 191 -0.29 -25.67 -9.78
C MET A 191 -0.29 -27.13 -10.19
N ILE A 192 0.39 -27.47 -11.27
CA ILE A 192 0.47 -28.84 -11.79
C ILE A 192 1.13 -29.77 -10.76
N ARG A 193 2.27 -29.36 -10.23
CA ARG A 193 2.98 -30.14 -9.18
C ARG A 193 2.09 -30.38 -7.96
N LYS A 194 1.35 -29.37 -7.56
CA LYS A 194 0.44 -29.50 -6.43
C LYS A 194 -0.72 -30.42 -6.71
N LYS A 195 -1.27 -30.41 -7.95
CA LYS A 195 -2.26 -31.39 -8.40
C LYS A 195 -1.75 -32.82 -8.28
N GLU A 196 -0.49 -33.07 -8.70
CA GLU A 196 0.13 -34.40 -8.69
C GLU A 196 0.52 -34.89 -7.30
N SER A 197 0.97 -34.00 -6.40
CA SER A 197 1.53 -34.34 -5.09
C SER A 197 0.49 -34.64 -4.01
N ARG A 198 -0.81 -34.46 -4.28
CA ARG A 198 -1.83 -34.56 -3.23
C ARG A 198 -2.39 -35.97 -3.05
N ALA A 199 -2.54 -36.34 -1.77
CA ALA A 199 -3.25 -37.55 -1.35
C ALA A 199 -4.79 -37.42 -1.53
N ILE A 200 -5.32 -36.19 -1.67
CA ILE A 200 -6.75 -35.92 -1.87
C ILE A 200 -7.02 -35.76 -3.36
N SER A 201 -8.10 -36.37 -3.82
CA SER A 201 -8.53 -36.21 -5.21
C SER A 201 -8.65 -34.75 -5.58
N PHE A 202 -7.99 -34.34 -6.66
CA PHE A 202 -8.07 -32.98 -7.22
C PHE A 202 -9.53 -32.58 -7.54
N GLU A 203 -10.35 -33.54 -7.92
CA GLU A 203 -11.77 -33.36 -8.19
C GLU A 203 -12.54 -32.81 -6.98
N ASN A 204 -12.17 -33.21 -5.76
CA ASN A 204 -12.83 -32.74 -4.54
C ASN A 204 -12.54 -31.27 -4.22
N MET A 205 -11.63 -30.62 -4.96
CA MET A 205 -11.30 -29.21 -4.80
C MET A 205 -12.04 -28.32 -5.78
N ILE A 206 -12.66 -28.92 -6.80
CA ILE A 206 -13.33 -28.18 -7.86
C ILE A 206 -14.71 -27.77 -7.37
N VAL A 207 -15.00 -26.48 -7.51
CA VAL A 207 -16.32 -25.90 -7.21
C VAL A 207 -17.07 -25.72 -8.53
N THR A 208 -18.30 -26.22 -8.57
CA THR A 208 -19.18 -26.07 -9.73
C THR A 208 -20.17 -24.95 -9.47
N ASP A 209 -20.26 -23.98 -10.37
CA ASP A 209 -21.24 -22.89 -10.27
C ASP A 209 -22.65 -23.34 -10.70
N SER A 210 -23.65 -22.47 -10.55
CA SER A 210 -25.04 -22.71 -10.92
C SER A 210 -25.25 -23.03 -12.40
N ARG A 211 -24.27 -22.69 -13.26
CA ARG A 211 -24.30 -22.98 -14.72
C ARG A 211 -23.54 -24.24 -15.09
N GLY A 212 -23.08 -25.01 -14.10
CA GLY A 212 -22.32 -26.22 -14.33
C GLY A 212 -20.86 -26.00 -14.71
N ARG A 213 -20.34 -24.78 -14.65
CA ARG A 213 -18.91 -24.49 -14.91
C ARG A 213 -18.06 -24.85 -13.70
N ARG A 214 -16.90 -25.42 -13.96
CA ARG A 214 -15.98 -25.97 -12.98
C ARG A 214 -14.84 -25.00 -12.71
N PHE A 215 -14.68 -24.56 -11.47
CA PHE A 215 -13.63 -23.63 -11.07
C PHE A 215 -12.73 -24.24 -10.00
N LEU A 216 -11.43 -23.96 -10.10
CA LEU A 216 -10.47 -24.29 -9.05
C LEU A 216 -10.28 -23.07 -8.13
N PRO A 217 -10.66 -23.15 -6.84
CA PRO A 217 -10.31 -22.14 -5.86
C PRO A 217 -8.81 -22.15 -5.59
N VAL A 218 -8.12 -21.02 -5.85
CA VAL A 218 -6.66 -20.92 -5.70
C VAL A 218 -6.32 -19.74 -4.82
N THR A 219 -5.53 -19.99 -3.78
CA THR A 219 -4.90 -18.93 -2.99
C THR A 219 -3.41 -18.88 -3.30
N VAL A 220 -2.92 -17.75 -3.77
CA VAL A 220 -1.50 -17.50 -4.04
C VAL A 220 -0.96 -16.52 -3.03
N SER A 221 0.18 -16.82 -2.42
CA SER A 221 0.93 -15.88 -1.59
C SER A 221 2.24 -15.47 -2.24
N ILE A 222 2.57 -14.19 -2.13
CA ILE A 222 3.85 -13.64 -2.57
C ILE A 222 4.43 -12.85 -1.40
N ASP A 223 5.63 -13.21 -0.97
CA ASP A 223 6.37 -12.47 0.06
C ASP A 223 7.44 -11.61 -0.61
N GLU A 224 7.45 -10.32 -0.25
CA GLU A 224 8.42 -9.31 -0.70
C GLU A 224 8.65 -9.29 -2.23
N PRO A 225 7.60 -9.00 -3.04
CA PRO A 225 7.73 -8.96 -4.50
C PRO A 225 8.70 -7.89 -5.02
N GLU A 226 9.07 -6.95 -4.17
CA GLU A 226 10.03 -5.89 -4.47
C GLU A 226 11.47 -6.34 -4.58
N LEU A 227 11.82 -7.50 -4.06
CA LEU A 227 13.19 -7.99 -4.11
C LEU A 227 13.66 -8.15 -5.56
N HIS A 228 14.70 -7.40 -5.91
CA HIS A 228 15.35 -7.41 -7.23
C HIS A 228 14.51 -6.92 -8.42
N LEU A 229 13.31 -6.33 -8.19
CA LEU A 229 12.46 -5.81 -9.25
C LEU A 229 12.34 -4.29 -9.21
N HIS A 230 12.42 -3.67 -10.38
CA HIS A 230 12.12 -2.25 -10.54
C HIS A 230 10.64 -1.97 -10.25
N PRO A 231 10.25 -0.80 -9.67
CA PRO A 231 8.87 -0.48 -9.28
C PRO A 231 7.80 -0.77 -10.34
N TYR A 232 8.08 -0.44 -11.60
CA TYR A 232 7.15 -0.74 -12.70
C TYR A 232 6.95 -2.24 -12.92
N LEU A 233 8.03 -3.03 -12.78
CA LEU A 233 7.96 -4.48 -12.92
C LEU A 233 7.20 -5.13 -11.76
N GLN A 234 7.37 -4.61 -10.54
CA GLN A 234 6.59 -5.07 -9.37
C GLN A 234 5.09 -4.93 -9.64
N ARG A 235 4.65 -3.73 -10.06
CA ARG A 235 3.23 -3.48 -10.38
C ARG A 235 2.72 -4.31 -11.54
N ALA A 236 3.50 -4.39 -12.63
CA ALA A 236 3.12 -5.18 -13.81
C ALA A 236 2.94 -6.66 -13.46
N MET A 237 3.85 -7.21 -12.67
CA MET A 237 3.82 -8.60 -12.26
C MET A 237 2.63 -8.91 -11.33
N LEU A 238 2.39 -8.09 -10.31
CA LEU A 238 1.24 -8.28 -9.43
C LEU A 238 -0.07 -8.15 -10.19
N ALA A 239 -0.16 -7.18 -11.13
CA ALA A 239 -1.31 -7.04 -12.02
C ALA A 239 -1.49 -8.28 -12.91
N PHE A 240 -0.41 -8.82 -13.44
CA PHE A 240 -0.44 -10.00 -14.29
C PHE A 240 -0.83 -11.28 -13.53
N CYS A 241 -0.27 -11.51 -12.34
CA CYS A 241 -0.72 -12.60 -11.47
C CYS A 241 -2.22 -12.50 -11.17
N ARG A 242 -2.70 -11.30 -10.89
CA ARG A 242 -4.13 -11.06 -10.66
C ARG A 242 -4.97 -11.36 -11.89
N SER A 243 -4.54 -10.93 -13.09
CA SER A 243 -5.30 -11.19 -14.31
C SER A 243 -5.35 -12.68 -14.67
N ILE A 244 -4.29 -13.45 -14.38
CA ILE A 244 -4.32 -14.92 -14.51
C ILE A 244 -5.36 -15.50 -13.54
N LEU A 245 -5.32 -15.12 -12.27
CA LEU A 245 -6.22 -15.62 -11.23
C LEU A 245 -7.69 -15.25 -11.46
N ASN A 246 -7.94 -14.15 -12.18
CA ASN A 246 -9.28 -13.69 -12.57
C ASN A 246 -9.74 -14.20 -13.95
N ASN A 247 -8.96 -15.05 -14.61
CA ASN A 247 -9.24 -15.57 -15.96
C ASN A 247 -9.28 -14.48 -17.06
N GLU A 248 -8.54 -13.38 -16.87
CA GLU A 248 -8.47 -12.24 -17.79
C GLU A 248 -7.35 -12.41 -18.83
N GLU A 249 -6.46 -13.41 -18.67
CA GLU A 249 -5.38 -13.72 -19.60
C GLU A 249 -5.73 -14.93 -20.48
N PRO A 250 -6.08 -14.72 -21.75
CA PRO A 250 -6.60 -15.79 -22.62
C PRO A 250 -5.67 -16.98 -22.78
N PHE A 251 -4.35 -16.73 -22.92
CA PHE A 251 -3.35 -17.78 -23.04
C PHE A 251 -3.33 -18.69 -21.81
N PHE A 252 -3.30 -18.11 -20.60
CA PHE A 252 -3.29 -18.89 -19.37
C PHE A 252 -4.63 -19.55 -19.08
N LEU A 253 -5.74 -18.91 -19.40
CA LEU A 253 -7.05 -19.52 -19.26
C LEU A 253 -7.14 -20.80 -20.10
N LYS A 254 -6.66 -20.76 -21.35
CA LYS A 254 -6.62 -21.95 -22.22
C LYS A 254 -5.76 -23.07 -21.64
N LEU A 255 -4.57 -22.73 -21.11
CA LEU A 255 -3.69 -23.70 -20.44
C LEU A 255 -4.36 -24.30 -19.19
N VAL A 256 -5.02 -23.48 -18.37
CA VAL A 256 -5.77 -23.95 -17.19
C VAL A 256 -6.88 -24.90 -17.58
N GLN A 257 -7.68 -24.57 -18.61
CA GLN A 257 -8.75 -25.41 -19.10
C GLN A 257 -8.24 -26.76 -19.59
N THR A 258 -7.17 -26.76 -20.36
CA THR A 258 -6.67 -28.00 -20.98
C THR A 258 -5.89 -28.87 -19.99
N ILE A 259 -5.01 -28.28 -19.17
CA ILE A 259 -4.10 -29.04 -18.30
C ILE A 259 -4.78 -29.42 -16.98
N LEU A 260 -5.53 -28.50 -16.39
CA LEU A 260 -6.21 -28.76 -15.12
C LEU A 260 -7.61 -29.36 -15.29
N GLY A 261 -8.23 -29.22 -16.46
CA GLY A 261 -9.56 -29.73 -16.74
C GLY A 261 -10.68 -28.96 -16.06
N VAL A 262 -10.50 -27.64 -15.88
CA VAL A 262 -11.47 -26.74 -15.25
C VAL A 262 -11.75 -25.55 -16.17
N ASP A 263 -12.93 -24.93 -16.04
CA ASP A 263 -13.31 -23.78 -16.88
C ASP A 263 -12.56 -22.50 -16.51
N GLY A 264 -11.99 -22.44 -15.30
CA GLY A 264 -11.19 -21.32 -14.85
C GLY A 264 -10.76 -21.42 -13.39
N LEU A 265 -10.20 -20.33 -12.88
CA LEU A 265 -9.76 -20.19 -11.49
C LEU A 265 -10.73 -19.29 -10.71
N ARG A 266 -10.87 -19.53 -9.42
CA ARG A 266 -11.38 -18.55 -8.44
C ARG A 266 -10.21 -18.18 -7.54
N GLY A 267 -9.43 -17.17 -7.98
CA GLY A 267 -8.15 -16.86 -7.39
C GLY A 267 -8.19 -15.76 -6.34
N GLN A 268 -7.42 -15.94 -5.26
CA GLN A 268 -7.14 -14.92 -4.25
C GLN A 268 -5.63 -14.75 -4.10
N LEU A 269 -5.17 -13.49 -4.11
CA LEU A 269 -3.76 -13.15 -3.99
C LEU A 269 -3.49 -12.47 -2.64
N PHE A 270 -2.52 -12.97 -1.88
CA PHE A 270 -1.98 -12.34 -0.69
C PHE A 270 -0.54 -11.88 -0.95
N VAL A 271 -0.28 -10.61 -0.73
CA VAL A 271 1.04 -10.01 -0.97
C VAL A 271 1.54 -9.37 0.32
N VAL A 272 2.64 -9.86 0.85
CA VAL A 272 3.38 -9.18 1.91
C VAL A 272 4.40 -8.27 1.25
N THR A 273 4.39 -6.99 1.55
CA THR A 273 5.28 -6.02 0.91
C THR A 273 5.71 -4.91 1.87
N HIS A 274 6.93 -4.42 1.66
CA HIS A 274 7.48 -3.21 2.27
C HIS A 274 7.54 -2.03 1.27
N SER A 275 7.11 -2.25 0.02
CA SER A 275 7.16 -1.25 -1.05
C SER A 275 5.83 -0.52 -1.20
N THR A 276 5.88 0.80 -1.11
CA THR A 276 4.73 1.67 -1.46
C THR A 276 4.35 1.55 -2.93
N ASP A 277 5.32 1.21 -3.79
CA ASP A 277 5.10 1.04 -5.23
C ASP A 277 4.31 -0.22 -5.58
N SER A 278 4.42 -1.27 -4.76
CA SER A 278 3.64 -2.50 -4.93
C SER A 278 2.16 -2.31 -4.57
N LEU A 279 1.83 -1.32 -3.74
CA LEU A 279 0.46 -1.08 -3.28
C LEU A 279 -0.40 -0.47 -4.39
N VAL A 280 -1.60 -0.98 -4.55
CA VAL A 280 -2.64 -0.38 -5.40
C VAL A 280 -3.24 0.88 -4.76
N ASN A 281 -3.96 1.68 -5.55
CA ASN A 281 -4.63 2.88 -5.06
C ASN A 281 -6.04 2.58 -4.51
N ASP A 282 -6.19 1.48 -3.78
CA ASP A 282 -7.45 1.09 -3.13
C ASP A 282 -7.17 0.60 -1.70
N TYR A 283 -7.55 1.40 -0.72
CA TYR A 283 -7.36 1.09 0.70
C TYR A 283 -8.08 -0.19 1.14
N ARG A 284 -9.15 -0.61 0.44
CA ARG A 284 -9.92 -1.82 0.77
C ARG A 284 -9.11 -3.09 0.63
N GLN A 285 -8.09 -3.07 -0.21
CA GLN A 285 -7.19 -4.20 -0.41
C GLN A 285 -6.01 -4.23 0.56
N ILE A 286 -5.93 -3.27 1.49
CA ILE A 286 -4.83 -3.17 2.45
C ILE A 286 -5.23 -3.81 3.78
N ILE A 287 -4.31 -4.62 4.33
CA ILE A 287 -4.38 -5.19 5.68
C ILE A 287 -3.15 -4.72 6.43
N ARG A 288 -3.32 -3.90 7.43
CA ARG A 288 -2.21 -3.48 8.29
C ARG A 288 -2.16 -4.32 9.55
N ILE A 289 -1.01 -4.97 9.78
CA ILE A 289 -0.70 -5.68 11.01
C ILE A 289 0.05 -4.71 11.93
N TYR A 290 -0.36 -4.63 13.19
CA TYR A 290 0.20 -3.70 14.18
C TYR A 290 0.17 -4.28 15.59
N TRP A 291 0.96 -3.71 16.51
CA TRP A 291 0.90 -3.99 17.94
C TRP A 291 -0.14 -3.09 18.61
N ASP A 292 -1.05 -3.67 19.38
CA ASP A 292 -1.92 -2.89 20.25
C ASP A 292 -1.17 -2.44 21.53
N ASP A 293 -1.85 -1.62 22.36
CA ASP A 293 -1.31 -1.11 23.63
C ASP A 293 -0.91 -2.22 24.63
N ARG A 294 -1.47 -3.42 24.45
CA ARG A 294 -1.17 -4.62 25.26
C ARG A 294 -0.07 -5.49 24.64
N LYS A 295 0.61 -4.99 23.64
CA LYS A 295 1.63 -5.73 22.85
C LYS A 295 1.10 -7.03 22.25
N LYS A 296 -0.17 -7.03 21.85
CA LYS A 296 -0.76 -8.11 21.05
C LYS A 296 -0.79 -7.70 19.58
N VAL A 297 -0.52 -8.66 18.72
CA VAL A 297 -0.61 -8.46 17.28
C VAL A 297 -2.09 -8.37 16.89
N GLN A 298 -2.43 -7.32 16.18
CA GLN A 298 -3.76 -7.03 15.66
C GLN A 298 -3.69 -6.76 14.16
N ALA A 299 -4.83 -6.82 13.49
CA ALA A 299 -4.95 -6.49 12.08
C ALA A 299 -6.09 -5.51 11.83
N ALA A 300 -5.85 -4.50 11.01
CA ALA A 300 -6.86 -3.60 10.49
C ALA A 300 -7.03 -3.87 8.99
N CYS A 301 -8.24 -4.25 8.58
CA CYS A 301 -8.54 -4.63 7.21
C CYS A 301 -9.36 -3.54 6.53
N GLY A 302 -8.82 -2.93 5.49
CA GLY A 302 -9.47 -1.86 4.74
C GLY A 302 -10.81 -2.26 4.13
N ALA A 303 -10.99 -3.55 3.77
CA ALA A 303 -12.25 -4.07 3.26
C ALA A 303 -13.42 -3.96 4.26
N SER A 304 -13.12 -3.87 5.57
CA SER A 304 -14.14 -3.68 6.61
C SER A 304 -14.47 -2.21 6.89
N PHE A 305 -13.80 -1.27 6.23
CA PHE A 305 -14.04 0.16 6.45
C PHE A 305 -15.21 0.63 5.59
N HIS A 306 -16.11 1.37 6.23
CA HIS A 306 -17.26 1.97 5.57
C HIS A 306 -17.13 3.47 5.69
N PHE A 307 -17.00 4.14 4.55
CA PHE A 307 -16.99 5.59 4.42
C PHE A 307 -18.16 6.03 3.52
N ASP A 308 -18.62 7.26 3.71
CA ASP A 308 -19.57 7.84 2.78
C ASP A 308 -18.90 8.16 1.43
N ARG A 309 -19.71 8.36 0.39
CA ARG A 309 -19.24 8.57 -0.98
C ARG A 309 -18.31 9.79 -1.13
N GLU A 310 -18.54 10.84 -0.36
CA GLU A 310 -17.72 12.04 -0.38
C GLU A 310 -16.32 11.77 0.19
N ILE A 311 -16.27 11.06 1.32
CA ILE A 311 -14.99 10.65 1.93
C ILE A 311 -14.26 9.71 0.98
N GLU A 312 -14.93 8.69 0.42
CA GLU A 312 -14.30 7.75 -0.51
C GLU A 312 -13.64 8.44 -1.70
N LYS A 313 -14.33 9.40 -2.32
CA LYS A 313 -13.76 10.17 -3.43
C LYS A 313 -12.44 10.84 -3.04
N HIS A 314 -12.42 11.51 -1.89
CA HIS A 314 -11.20 12.15 -1.39
C HIS A 314 -10.09 11.14 -1.07
N LEU A 315 -10.42 10.00 -0.47
CA LEU A 315 -9.44 8.96 -0.14
C LEU A 315 -8.79 8.37 -1.40
N ILE A 316 -9.57 8.12 -2.45
CA ILE A 316 -9.03 7.63 -3.73
C ILE A 316 -8.07 8.66 -4.35
N MET A 317 -8.43 9.94 -4.32
CA MET A 317 -7.60 11.01 -4.88
C MET A 317 -6.28 11.21 -4.13
N HIS A 318 -6.29 11.08 -2.80
CA HIS A 318 -5.12 11.32 -1.94
C HIS A 318 -4.40 10.03 -1.50
N PHE A 319 -4.83 8.88 -1.98
CA PHE A 319 -4.23 7.62 -1.58
C PHE A 319 -2.74 7.49 -1.93
N PRO A 320 -2.25 8.04 -3.06
CA PRO A 320 -0.82 8.05 -3.35
C PRO A 320 0.03 8.66 -2.25
N GLU A 321 -0.43 9.76 -1.63
CA GLU A 321 0.27 10.43 -0.53
C GLU A 321 0.15 9.65 0.79
N VAL A 322 -0.92 8.86 0.95
CA VAL A 322 -1.19 8.09 2.17
C VAL A 322 -0.43 6.77 2.24
N LYS A 323 0.04 6.23 1.11
CA LYS A 323 0.72 4.93 1.06
C LYS A 323 1.91 4.83 2.01
N GLU A 324 2.72 5.87 2.11
CA GLU A 324 3.87 5.92 3.01
C GLU A 324 3.43 5.87 4.47
N ALA A 325 2.31 6.53 4.80
CA ALA A 325 1.76 6.53 6.15
C ALA A 325 1.42 5.12 6.66
N LEU A 326 1.08 4.17 5.78
CA LEU A 326 0.77 2.78 6.17
C LEU A 326 1.96 2.08 6.85
N TYR A 327 3.17 2.53 6.61
CA TYR A 327 4.41 2.03 7.22
C TYR A 327 4.90 2.91 8.38
N SER A 328 4.21 4.03 8.65
CA SER A 328 4.62 4.97 9.70
C SER A 328 4.09 4.57 11.08
N LYS A 329 4.76 5.09 12.11
CA LYS A 329 4.33 5.01 13.52
C LYS A 329 3.41 6.15 13.91
N CYS A 330 3.51 7.28 13.23
CA CYS A 330 2.66 8.45 13.42
C CYS A 330 2.63 9.28 12.13
N THR A 331 1.53 9.95 11.86
CA THR A 331 1.37 10.84 10.71
C THR A 331 1.11 12.26 11.16
N ILE A 332 1.80 13.23 10.55
CA ILE A 332 1.48 14.66 10.66
C ILE A 332 0.73 15.07 9.40
N LEU A 333 -0.46 15.64 9.55
CA LEU A 333 -1.29 16.15 8.46
C LEU A 333 -1.28 17.68 8.52
N VAL A 334 -0.86 18.31 7.43
CA VAL A 334 -0.82 19.77 7.27
C VAL A 334 -1.69 20.18 6.08
N GLU A 335 -2.15 21.44 6.09
CA GLU A 335 -3.12 21.92 5.12
C GLU A 335 -2.51 22.11 3.72
N GLY A 336 -1.30 22.66 3.65
CA GLY A 336 -0.76 23.15 2.40
C GLY A 336 0.73 22.84 2.15
N GLU A 337 1.18 23.35 1.01
CA GLU A 337 2.55 23.11 0.52
C GLU A 337 3.60 23.84 1.34
N THR A 338 3.29 24.99 1.92
CA THR A 338 4.23 25.79 2.70
C THR A 338 4.61 25.07 3.99
N GLU A 339 3.62 24.56 4.71
CA GLU A 339 3.79 23.73 5.89
C GLU A 339 4.57 22.46 5.55
N TYR A 340 4.15 21.76 4.49
CA TYR A 340 4.81 20.54 4.02
C TYR A 340 6.30 20.78 3.72
N GLY A 341 6.62 21.89 3.04
CA GLY A 341 8.00 22.24 2.72
C GLY A 341 8.87 22.59 3.92
N SER A 342 8.28 23.09 5.01
CA SER A 342 9.01 23.62 6.17
C SER A 342 9.16 22.62 7.32
N PHE A 343 8.15 21.80 7.60
CA PHE A 343 8.06 20.99 8.82
C PHE A 343 9.22 20.03 9.03
N GLY A 344 9.72 19.38 7.96
CA GLY A 344 10.89 18.52 8.06
C GLY A 344 12.16 19.26 8.50
N TYR A 345 12.33 20.51 8.08
CA TYR A 345 13.44 21.37 8.50
C TYR A 345 13.25 21.88 9.93
N PHE A 346 12.04 22.27 10.30
CA PHE A 346 11.72 22.67 11.66
C PHE A 346 11.98 21.53 12.65
N ALA A 347 11.55 20.32 12.32
CA ALA A 347 11.83 19.14 13.12
C ALA A 347 13.35 18.96 13.33
N LYS A 348 14.12 19.01 12.24
CA LYS A 348 15.58 18.90 12.31
C LYS A 348 16.21 20.00 13.18
N THR A 349 15.76 21.24 13.08
CA THR A 349 16.22 22.37 13.90
C THR A 349 15.85 22.18 15.38
N LEU A 350 14.73 21.51 15.67
CA LEU A 350 14.31 21.14 17.02
C LEU A 350 15.01 19.88 17.56
N GLY A 351 15.90 19.26 16.77
CA GLY A 351 16.61 18.03 17.13
C GLY A 351 15.81 16.74 16.88
N VAL A 352 14.76 16.79 16.06
CA VAL A 352 13.92 15.66 15.72
C VAL A 352 14.18 15.23 14.27
N ASN A 353 14.42 13.94 14.06
CA ASN A 353 14.46 13.33 12.74
C ASN A 353 13.19 12.50 12.51
N PHE A 354 12.38 12.87 11.52
CA PHE A 354 11.12 12.19 11.22
C PHE A 354 11.34 10.72 10.83
N ASP A 355 12.37 10.43 10.04
CA ASP A 355 12.65 9.05 9.62
C ASP A 355 13.00 8.14 10.81
N TYR A 356 13.81 8.61 11.76
CA TYR A 356 14.16 7.84 12.95
C TYR A 356 12.96 7.56 13.87
N HIS A 357 12.01 8.48 13.90
CA HIS A 357 10.77 8.32 14.66
C HIS A 357 9.68 7.59 13.89
N GLY A 358 9.89 7.31 12.59
CA GLY A 358 8.85 6.75 11.72
C GLY A 358 7.65 7.69 11.57
N ILE A 359 7.88 8.98 11.46
CA ILE A 359 6.84 10.01 11.30
C ILE A 359 6.69 10.33 9.82
N CYS A 360 5.50 10.13 9.27
CA CYS A 360 5.15 10.52 7.91
C CYS A 360 4.48 11.90 7.92
N LEU A 361 4.95 12.80 7.06
CA LEU A 361 4.36 14.13 6.85
C LEU A 361 3.53 14.14 5.57
N ILE A 362 2.25 14.48 5.67
CA ILE A 362 1.33 14.51 4.52
C ILE A 362 0.80 15.93 4.29
N ASN A 363 0.89 16.39 3.05
CA ASN A 363 0.15 17.56 2.57
C ASN A 363 -1.27 17.11 2.20
N ALA A 364 -2.26 17.58 2.94
CA ALA A 364 -3.67 17.24 2.68
C ALA A 364 -4.28 18.01 1.51
N ARG A 365 -3.58 19.01 0.96
CA ARG A 365 -4.03 19.86 -0.16
C ARG A 365 -5.37 20.54 0.13
N GLY A 366 -5.55 20.99 1.36
CA GLY A 366 -6.70 21.73 1.83
C GLY A 366 -7.29 21.22 3.14
N GLU A 367 -7.90 22.11 3.89
CA GLU A 367 -8.44 21.86 5.24
C GLU A 367 -9.44 20.70 5.30
N SER A 368 -10.35 20.64 4.32
CA SER A 368 -11.41 19.63 4.27
C SER A 368 -10.90 18.20 4.09
N SER A 369 -9.69 18.03 3.54
CA SER A 369 -9.06 16.72 3.33
C SER A 369 -8.37 16.18 4.57
N ILE A 370 -7.88 17.06 5.48
CA ILE A 370 -7.17 16.65 6.71
C ILE A 370 -8.00 15.66 7.53
N SER A 371 -9.27 16.00 7.81
CA SER A 371 -10.14 15.15 8.63
C SER A 371 -10.40 13.80 7.98
N LYS A 372 -10.55 13.77 6.67
CA LYS A 372 -10.85 12.56 5.89
C LYS A 372 -9.64 11.61 5.85
N ILE A 373 -8.45 12.15 5.57
CA ILE A 373 -7.19 11.38 5.59
C ILE A 373 -6.92 10.88 7.02
N ALA A 374 -7.12 11.74 8.04
CA ALA A 374 -6.96 11.35 9.43
C ALA A 374 -7.88 10.20 9.84
N GLN A 375 -9.12 10.18 9.35
CA GLN A 375 -10.03 9.06 9.57
C GLN A 375 -9.49 7.75 9.00
N LEU A 376 -8.97 7.77 7.75
CA LEU A 376 -8.42 6.58 7.12
C LEU A 376 -7.22 6.04 7.89
N VAL A 377 -6.20 6.88 8.16
CA VAL A 377 -4.98 6.41 8.83
C VAL A 377 -5.28 5.92 10.25
N ARG A 378 -6.22 6.56 10.97
CA ARG A 378 -6.67 6.11 12.29
C ARG A 378 -7.43 4.78 12.25
N ARG A 379 -8.18 4.51 11.18
CA ARG A 379 -8.81 3.18 10.98
C ARG A 379 -7.77 2.09 10.81
N PHE A 380 -6.62 2.41 10.22
CA PHE A 380 -5.45 1.53 10.19
C PHE A 380 -4.62 1.54 11.48
N HIS A 381 -5.13 2.12 12.57
CA HIS A 381 -4.43 2.26 13.85
C HIS A 381 -3.09 2.98 13.74
N ILE A 382 -3.02 4.00 12.90
CA ILE A 382 -1.88 4.92 12.81
C ILE A 382 -2.29 6.22 13.49
N PRO A 383 -1.61 6.64 14.56
CA PRO A 383 -1.84 7.93 15.18
C PRO A 383 -1.68 9.07 14.17
N ALA A 384 -2.57 10.05 14.23
CA ALA A 384 -2.53 11.20 13.34
C ALA A 384 -2.63 12.51 14.12
N VAL A 385 -1.63 13.35 13.94
CA VAL A 385 -1.57 14.72 14.44
C VAL A 385 -1.95 15.67 13.30
N CYS A 386 -2.93 16.51 13.51
CA CYS A 386 -3.46 17.42 12.50
C CYS A 386 -3.14 18.86 12.85
N LEU A 387 -2.66 19.65 11.91
CA LEU A 387 -2.50 21.10 12.04
C LEU A 387 -3.46 21.79 11.08
N TYR A 388 -4.27 22.69 11.62
CA TYR A 388 -5.18 23.55 10.88
C TYR A 388 -4.83 25.01 11.07
N ASP A 389 -5.18 25.83 10.11
CA ASP A 389 -5.22 27.28 10.32
C ASP A 389 -6.30 27.64 11.36
N ARG A 390 -6.08 28.69 12.15
CA ARG A 390 -6.98 29.10 13.24
C ARG A 390 -8.35 29.57 12.76
N ASP A 391 -8.45 30.05 11.54
CA ASP A 391 -9.71 30.55 10.98
C ASP A 391 -10.79 29.47 10.82
N VAL A 392 -10.39 28.19 10.80
CA VAL A 392 -11.32 27.04 10.78
C VAL A 392 -11.58 26.42 12.15
N MET A 393 -11.09 27.02 13.24
CA MET A 393 -11.22 26.47 14.58
C MET A 393 -12.68 26.22 15.02
N GLY A 394 -13.64 27.00 14.49
CA GLY A 394 -15.07 26.86 14.77
C GLY A 394 -15.75 25.69 14.06
N THR A 395 -15.14 25.16 12.99
CA THR A 395 -15.71 24.09 12.15
C THR A 395 -14.97 22.77 12.29
N ALA A 396 -13.68 22.80 12.61
CA ALA A 396 -12.87 21.60 12.76
C ALA A 396 -13.21 20.85 14.07
N ARG A 397 -13.35 19.51 13.99
CA ARG A 397 -13.59 18.67 15.16
C ARG A 397 -12.37 18.69 16.08
N GLN A 398 -12.53 19.19 17.28
CA GLN A 398 -11.49 19.22 18.28
C GLN A 398 -11.18 17.82 18.84
N SER A 399 -9.92 17.52 19.00
CA SER A 399 -9.42 16.31 19.68
C SER A 399 -8.03 16.58 20.26
N PRO A 400 -7.49 15.75 21.15
CA PRO A 400 -6.16 15.96 21.75
C PRO A 400 -5.01 16.10 20.76
N TYR A 401 -5.18 15.60 19.54
CA TYR A 401 -4.15 15.60 18.49
C TYR A 401 -4.53 16.49 17.28
N VAL A 402 -5.46 17.42 17.51
CA VAL A 402 -5.82 18.47 16.55
C VAL A 402 -5.28 19.78 17.11
N PHE A 403 -4.38 20.39 16.36
CA PHE A 403 -3.72 21.64 16.69
C PHE A 403 -4.16 22.73 15.71
N PHE A 404 -4.08 23.95 16.18
CA PHE A 404 -4.34 25.14 15.38
C PHE A 404 -3.14 26.07 15.45
N THR A 405 -2.94 26.88 14.40
CA THR A 405 -2.00 27.98 14.44
C THR A 405 -2.34 28.94 15.59
N ASP A 406 -1.35 29.59 16.18
CA ASP A 406 -1.56 30.52 17.29
C ASP A 406 -2.24 31.81 16.80
N PHE A 407 -2.03 32.18 15.52
CA PHE A 407 -2.69 33.28 14.82
C PHE A 407 -3.54 32.75 13.67
N ILE A 408 -4.04 33.65 12.81
CA ILE A 408 -5.05 33.34 11.79
C ILE A 408 -4.64 32.22 10.81
N CYS A 409 -3.36 32.10 10.50
CA CYS A 409 -2.82 31.07 9.62
C CYS A 409 -1.30 30.91 9.81
N TYR A 410 -0.75 29.89 9.14
CA TYR A 410 0.66 29.53 9.16
C TYR A 410 1.61 30.73 8.95
N GLU A 411 1.39 31.55 7.91
CA GLU A 411 2.27 32.66 7.58
C GLU A 411 2.29 33.72 8.67
N MET A 412 1.16 33.97 9.30
CA MET A 412 1.08 34.93 10.41
C MET A 412 1.83 34.41 11.64
N ASP A 413 1.75 33.12 11.93
CA ASP A 413 2.53 32.50 13.02
C ASP A 413 4.03 32.71 12.80
N VAL A 414 4.52 32.46 11.57
CA VAL A 414 5.94 32.67 11.21
C VAL A 414 6.36 34.13 11.39
N VAL A 415 5.57 35.06 10.83
CA VAL A 415 5.88 36.50 10.92
C VAL A 415 5.93 36.97 12.38
N LYS A 416 4.89 36.61 13.14
CA LYS A 416 4.78 37.00 14.56
C LYS A 416 5.93 36.43 15.38
N SER A 417 6.28 35.16 15.19
CA SER A 417 7.39 34.52 15.89
C SER A 417 8.72 35.18 15.53
N CYS A 418 9.00 35.40 14.25
CA CYS A 418 10.25 36.08 13.84
C CYS A 418 10.37 37.50 14.40
N LEU A 419 9.33 38.32 14.33
CA LEU A 419 9.37 39.69 14.80
C LEU A 419 9.43 39.79 16.34
N ALA A 420 8.86 38.81 17.07
CA ALA A 420 8.96 38.74 18.52
C ALA A 420 10.40 38.46 19.02
N HIS A 421 11.13 37.61 18.30
CA HIS A 421 12.46 37.11 18.69
C HIS A 421 13.60 37.75 17.89
N ARG A 422 13.42 38.98 17.40
CA ARG A 422 14.42 39.74 16.62
C ARG A 422 14.87 39.05 15.33
N GLY A 423 14.04 38.13 14.82
CA GLY A 423 14.30 37.32 13.61
C GLY A 423 14.00 38.03 12.30
N ARG A 424 13.86 39.37 12.26
CA ARG A 424 13.60 40.12 11.02
C ARG A 424 14.59 39.79 9.92
N LYS A 425 15.88 39.61 10.25
CA LYS A 425 16.91 39.23 9.27
C LYS A 425 16.60 37.90 8.56
N ALA A 426 15.98 36.94 9.24
CA ALA A 426 15.60 35.69 8.63
C ALA A 426 14.48 35.89 7.58
N LEU A 427 13.48 36.74 7.88
CA LEU A 427 12.45 37.12 6.91
C LEU A 427 13.03 37.88 5.70
N ASP A 428 13.94 38.85 5.97
CA ASP A 428 14.63 39.59 4.89
C ASP A 428 15.46 38.64 4.01
N GLN A 429 16.11 37.62 4.58
CA GLN A 429 16.86 36.62 3.86
C GLN A 429 15.95 35.73 3.01
N VAL A 430 14.81 35.28 3.56
CA VAL A 430 13.83 34.47 2.80
C VAL A 430 13.33 35.23 1.58
N ILE A 431 13.04 36.52 1.72
CA ILE A 431 12.66 37.38 0.61
C ILE A 431 13.82 37.56 -0.37
N GLY A 432 15.04 37.76 0.13
CA GLY A 432 16.25 37.98 -0.68
C GLY A 432 16.72 36.75 -1.44
N ASP A 433 16.46 35.56 -0.92
CA ASP A 433 16.76 34.28 -1.59
C ASP A 433 15.79 33.98 -2.75
N MET A 434 14.70 34.75 -2.86
CA MET A 434 13.76 34.69 -3.98
C MET A 434 14.09 35.83 -4.95
N GLU A 435 14.24 35.52 -6.22
CA GLU A 435 14.78 36.41 -7.27
C GLU A 435 14.04 37.76 -7.45
N ASP A 436 12.85 37.94 -6.87
CA ASP A 436 12.00 39.13 -7.03
C ASP A 436 12.03 40.07 -5.81
N ALA A 437 13.07 40.07 -5.03
CA ALA A 437 13.16 40.78 -3.73
C ALA A 437 13.10 42.32 -3.81
N GLY A 438 13.14 42.93 -4.95
CA GLY A 438 13.25 44.39 -5.09
C GLY A 438 12.00 45.21 -4.73
N ASP A 439 10.83 44.76 -5.16
CA ASP A 439 9.50 45.37 -4.91
C ASP A 439 8.46 44.26 -4.64
N ALA A 440 8.78 43.42 -3.68
CA ALA A 440 8.18 42.12 -3.45
C ALA A 440 6.67 42.14 -3.13
N VAL A 441 6.08 43.26 -2.69
CA VAL A 441 4.66 43.35 -2.34
C VAL A 441 3.93 44.34 -3.26
N ASN A 442 3.07 43.81 -4.07
CA ASN A 442 2.23 44.62 -4.97
C ASN A 442 0.81 44.82 -4.41
N THR A 443 0.03 45.69 -5.07
CA THR A 443 -1.35 46.03 -4.66
C THR A 443 -2.27 44.78 -4.59
N SER A 444 -2.06 43.78 -5.45
CA SER A 444 -2.86 42.56 -5.44
C SER A 444 -2.59 41.71 -4.17
N LEU A 445 -1.33 41.56 -3.78
CA LEU A 445 -0.95 40.86 -2.56
C LEU A 445 -1.49 41.55 -1.32
N ILE A 446 -1.42 42.88 -1.28
CA ILE A 446 -1.98 43.69 -0.19
C ILE A 446 -3.49 43.47 -0.06
N LYS A 447 -4.23 43.48 -1.19
CA LYS A 447 -5.67 43.22 -1.17
C LYS A 447 -6.00 41.83 -0.63
N LYS A 448 -5.28 40.81 -1.08
CA LYS A 448 -5.45 39.42 -0.61
C LYS A 448 -5.16 39.30 0.90
N ALA A 449 -4.05 39.86 1.35
CA ALA A 449 -3.67 39.87 2.76
C ALA A 449 -4.66 40.62 3.64
N GLY A 450 -5.10 41.83 3.19
CA GLY A 450 -6.11 42.62 3.88
C GLY A 450 -7.46 41.92 4.00
N ALA A 451 -7.90 41.22 2.94
CA ALA A 451 -9.10 40.41 2.98
C ALA A 451 -9.00 39.24 3.98
N LYS A 452 -7.87 38.52 4.00
CA LYS A 452 -7.63 37.43 4.96
C LYS A 452 -7.64 37.92 6.42
N LEU A 453 -7.13 39.14 6.68
CA LEU A 453 -7.11 39.75 8.00
C LEU A 453 -8.41 40.50 8.38
N GLY A 454 -9.40 40.55 7.52
CA GLY A 454 -10.64 41.27 7.74
C GLY A 454 -10.47 42.80 7.79
N LEU A 455 -9.42 43.37 7.16
CA LEU A 455 -9.14 44.80 7.20
C LEU A 455 -10.16 45.57 6.34
N PRO A 456 -10.52 46.81 6.76
CA PRO A 456 -11.42 47.66 5.98
C PRO A 456 -10.90 47.93 4.56
N LYS A 457 -11.79 47.94 3.58
CA LYS A 457 -11.45 48.31 2.19
C LYS A 457 -10.86 49.74 2.17
N GLY A 458 -9.63 49.87 1.67
CA GLY A 458 -8.95 51.17 1.57
C GLY A 458 -7.88 51.43 2.63
N TYR A 459 -7.75 50.59 3.67
CA TYR A 459 -6.63 50.65 4.60
C TYR A 459 -5.42 49.89 4.02
N TYR A 460 -4.43 50.62 3.52
CA TYR A 460 -3.20 50.04 2.97
C TYR A 460 -1.98 50.63 3.64
N PRO A 461 -1.21 49.89 4.40
CA PRO A 461 0.11 50.31 4.89
C PRO A 461 1.08 50.46 3.70
N PRO A 462 2.26 51.12 3.93
CA PRO A 462 3.26 51.30 2.89
C PRO A 462 3.62 49.98 2.18
N VAL A 463 3.62 49.98 0.88
CA VAL A 463 3.89 48.81 0.02
C VAL A 463 5.38 48.47 -0.04
N LYS A 464 6.25 49.45 0.13
CA LYS A 464 7.71 49.30 0.06
C LYS A 464 8.32 49.19 1.45
N LEU A 465 9.08 48.14 1.72
CA LEU A 465 9.72 47.93 3.03
C LEU A 465 10.55 49.14 3.49
N LYS A 466 11.25 49.83 2.57
CA LYS A 466 12.03 51.05 2.85
C LYS A 466 11.19 52.21 3.37
N ASN A 467 9.90 52.23 3.08
CA ASN A 467 8.96 53.28 3.49
C ASN A 467 8.28 52.94 4.84
N ILE A 468 8.54 51.78 5.40
CA ILE A 468 7.98 51.36 6.67
C ILE A 468 8.95 51.78 7.80
N ASN A 469 8.45 52.54 8.76
CA ASN A 469 9.21 52.83 9.96
C ASN A 469 9.57 51.54 10.70
N PRO A 470 10.85 51.22 10.92
CA PRO A 470 11.26 49.98 11.59
C PRO A 470 10.69 49.80 13.01
N ARG A 471 10.18 50.85 13.62
CA ARG A 471 9.49 50.79 14.93
C ARG A 471 7.99 50.52 14.80
N ASN A 472 7.42 50.67 13.59
CA ASN A 472 6.00 50.35 13.34
C ASN A 472 5.84 48.85 13.10
N ARG A 473 5.64 48.13 14.19
CA ARG A 473 5.55 46.66 14.20
C ARG A 473 4.35 46.16 13.38
N GLU A 474 3.21 46.82 13.45
CA GLU A 474 2.00 46.43 12.71
C GLU A 474 2.22 46.51 11.20
N ALA A 475 2.82 47.60 10.72
CA ALA A 475 3.14 47.76 9.31
C ALA A 475 4.16 46.71 8.81
N LEU A 476 5.16 46.37 9.65
CA LEU A 476 6.13 45.31 9.33
C LEU A 476 5.43 43.94 9.28
N GLU A 477 4.62 43.61 10.28
CA GLU A 477 3.85 42.36 10.33
C GLU A 477 2.99 42.21 9.08
N PHE A 478 2.25 43.28 8.70
CA PHE A 478 1.42 43.26 7.50
C PHE A 478 2.24 43.06 6.22
N TYR A 479 3.39 43.73 6.08
CA TYR A 479 4.27 43.63 4.92
C TYR A 479 4.77 42.19 4.72
N TYR A 480 5.39 41.62 5.74
CA TYR A 480 5.90 40.26 5.66
C TYR A 480 4.80 39.24 5.48
N PHE A 481 3.66 39.44 6.15
CA PHE A 481 2.49 38.59 5.96
C PHE A 481 1.97 38.65 4.53
N ALA A 482 1.79 39.84 3.96
CA ALA A 482 1.32 40.01 2.60
C ALA A 482 2.24 39.32 1.58
N TRP A 483 3.54 39.41 1.81
CA TRP A 483 4.52 38.73 0.96
C TRP A 483 4.43 37.20 1.08
N LEU A 484 4.49 36.65 2.28
CA LEU A 484 4.43 35.21 2.52
C LEU A 484 3.10 34.62 2.05
N TYR A 485 1.99 35.24 2.41
CA TYR A 485 0.65 34.78 2.06
C TYR A 485 0.39 34.81 0.54
N GLY A 486 1.02 35.76 -0.15
CA GLY A 486 0.93 35.87 -1.61
C GLY A 486 1.80 34.90 -2.40
N ASN A 487 2.88 34.43 -1.77
CA ASN A 487 3.88 33.56 -2.40
C ASN A 487 3.93 32.15 -1.76
N LYS A 488 2.77 31.66 -1.29
CA LYS A 488 2.66 30.30 -0.73
C LYS A 488 3.21 29.23 -1.67
N GLY A 489 3.80 28.20 -1.07
CA GLY A 489 4.24 27.03 -1.82
C GLY A 489 5.43 26.30 -1.16
N VAL A 490 5.73 25.13 -1.68
CA VAL A 490 6.76 24.22 -1.13
C VAL A 490 8.15 24.87 -1.09
N ILE A 491 8.49 25.70 -2.08
CA ILE A 491 9.81 26.36 -2.15
C ILE A 491 9.94 27.38 -1.01
N ILE A 492 8.91 28.22 -0.79
CA ILE A 492 8.89 29.18 0.33
C ILE A 492 8.95 28.43 1.66
N GLY A 493 8.16 27.37 1.83
CA GLY A 493 8.22 26.53 3.02
C GLY A 493 9.63 25.99 3.29
N ARG A 494 10.29 25.48 2.25
CA ARG A 494 11.67 24.98 2.35
C ARG A 494 12.67 26.06 2.72
N THR A 495 12.55 27.24 2.13
CA THR A 495 13.44 28.39 2.43
C THR A 495 13.24 28.86 3.87
N LEU A 496 11.98 29.01 4.33
CA LEU A 496 11.65 29.29 5.72
C LEU A 496 12.24 28.22 6.66
N GLY A 497 12.03 26.95 6.34
CA GLY A 497 12.54 25.84 7.13
C GLY A 497 14.05 25.87 7.35
N LYS A 498 14.80 26.30 6.33
CA LYS A 498 16.27 26.42 6.39
C LYS A 498 16.75 27.68 7.13
N SER A 499 15.99 28.77 7.02
CA SER A 499 16.43 30.09 7.55
C SER A 499 16.02 30.32 8.99
N LEU A 500 15.00 29.61 9.51
CA LEU A 500 14.53 29.82 10.88
C LEU A 500 15.32 29.00 11.89
N GLY A 501 16.00 29.69 12.81
CA GLY A 501 16.61 29.07 13.99
C GLY A 501 15.55 28.61 15.01
N LYS A 502 15.95 27.78 15.97
CA LYS A 502 15.07 27.14 16.96
C LYS A 502 14.10 28.10 17.65
N GLU A 503 14.59 29.29 18.01
CA GLU A 503 13.83 30.32 18.74
C GLU A 503 12.79 31.04 17.85
N LEU A 504 12.96 30.92 16.52
CA LEU A 504 12.07 31.55 15.53
C LEU A 504 10.94 30.65 15.08
N ILE A 505 11.02 29.33 15.38
CA ILE A 505 9.98 28.39 15.04
C ILE A 505 8.72 28.67 15.86
N PRO A 506 7.56 28.87 15.22
CA PRO A 506 6.32 29.11 15.95
C PRO A 506 6.00 28.01 16.98
N PRO A 507 5.55 28.39 18.19
CA PRO A 507 5.26 27.42 19.25
C PRO A 507 4.22 26.38 18.86
N ALA A 508 3.22 26.74 18.06
CA ALA A 508 2.22 25.80 17.53
C ALA A 508 2.88 24.65 16.76
N PHE A 509 3.86 24.94 15.91
CA PHE A 509 4.53 23.93 15.09
C PHE A 509 5.43 23.02 15.93
N ALA A 510 6.12 23.60 16.92
CA ALA A 510 6.90 22.81 17.88
C ALA A 510 6.00 21.84 18.67
N ARG A 511 4.79 22.28 19.10
CA ARG A 511 3.81 21.40 19.77
C ARG A 511 3.36 20.25 18.88
N VAL A 512 3.08 20.49 17.60
CA VAL A 512 2.72 19.46 16.63
C VAL A 512 3.81 18.40 16.48
N ILE A 513 5.06 18.85 16.27
CA ILE A 513 6.22 17.97 16.10
C ILE A 513 6.44 17.14 17.39
N GLN A 514 6.39 17.77 18.57
CA GLN A 514 6.55 17.06 19.84
C GLN A 514 5.42 16.05 20.11
N ALA A 515 4.18 16.38 19.74
CA ALA A 515 3.05 15.46 19.86
C ALA A 515 3.24 14.22 18.97
N ALA A 516 3.71 14.42 17.73
CA ALA A 516 3.99 13.31 16.83
C ALA A 516 5.12 12.40 17.35
N VAL A 517 6.18 12.99 17.93
CA VAL A 517 7.27 12.22 18.56
C VAL A 517 6.75 11.40 19.74
N ARG A 518 5.95 11.99 20.62
CA ARG A 518 5.35 11.25 21.75
C ARG A 518 4.53 10.04 21.29
N LEU A 519 3.67 10.25 20.28
CA LEU A 519 2.84 9.21 19.72
C LEU A 519 3.65 8.11 19.02
N SER A 520 4.71 8.48 18.31
CA SER A 520 5.56 7.49 17.60
C SER A 520 6.36 6.60 18.57
N CYS A 521 6.64 7.08 19.78
CA CYS A 521 7.33 6.32 20.83
C CYS A 521 6.38 5.42 21.65
N GLY A 522 5.08 5.39 21.36
CA GLY A 522 4.11 4.55 22.08
C GLY A 522 3.77 5.05 23.50
N SER A 523 4.16 6.28 23.85
CA SER A 523 3.73 6.91 25.08
C SER A 523 2.34 7.55 24.87
N SER A 524 1.28 6.76 25.02
CA SER A 524 -0.04 7.31 25.29
C SER A 524 0.06 8.07 26.64
N GLU A 525 -0.34 9.32 26.65
CA GLU A 525 -0.55 10.04 27.91
C GLU A 525 -1.55 9.21 28.75
N LYS A 526 -1.07 8.73 29.91
CA LYS A 526 -1.95 8.29 31.00
C LYS A 526 -2.61 9.50 31.64
#